data_3158c6940cda4c3584a00cdadc90380f
#
_entry.id   3158c6940cda4c3584a00cdadc90380f
#
_cell.length_a   1.000
_cell.length_b   1.000
_cell.length_c   1.000
_cell.angle_alpha   90.00
_cell.angle_beta   90.00
_cell.angle_gamma   90.00
#
_symmetry.space_group_name_H-M   'P 1'
#
loop_
_entity.id
_entity.type
_entity.pdbx_description
1 polymer ?
#
loop_
_entity_poly.entity_id
_entity_poly.type
_entity_poly.pdbx_seq_one_letter_code
_entity_poly.pdbx_strand_id
1 'polypeptide(L)'
;MLNHKGFDLWADGYDKSVGLSDEANTYPFAGYKKVLAAIFQTVMQTPNASVLDIGFGTAVLTAKLYEQGCTIYGQDFSSRMLELASEKMPDAHLYQGDFTQGLVEPLQNPRYDYIVATYSLHHLTDTQKVVFLSALRGCLNENGKILIGDVAFETRGALNRCRQKAGAHWDDDEIYFVAEEIKKDFPDLLFTQLSPCAGVLTISK
;
A
#
# COMPACT_ATOMS: atom_id res chain seq x y z
N MET A 1 -2.75 10.03 -15.52
CA MET A 1 -2.77 8.70 -14.86
C MET A 1 -2.27 7.65 -15.83
N LEU A 2 -1.26 6.86 -15.45
CA LEU A 2 -0.74 5.77 -16.28
C LEU A 2 -1.80 4.66 -16.41
N ASN A 3 -2.02 4.15 -17.63
CA ASN A 3 -2.82 2.94 -17.84
C ASN A 3 -1.95 1.69 -17.58
N HIS A 4 -2.55 0.48 -17.58
CA HIS A 4 -1.83 -0.77 -17.30
C HIS A 4 -0.55 -0.97 -18.14
N LYS A 5 -0.56 -0.60 -19.43
CA LYS A 5 0.64 -0.68 -20.29
C LYS A 5 1.75 0.28 -19.86
N GLY A 6 1.41 1.44 -19.33
CA GLY A 6 2.36 2.38 -18.76
C GLY A 6 3.02 1.83 -17.49
N PHE A 7 2.25 1.19 -16.61
CA PHE A 7 2.78 0.49 -15.43
C PHE A 7 3.67 -0.71 -15.79
N ASP A 8 3.28 -1.50 -16.79
CA ASP A 8 4.09 -2.64 -17.26
C ASP A 8 5.46 -2.20 -17.77
N LEU A 9 5.55 -1.10 -18.52
CA LEU A 9 6.81 -0.53 -18.99
C LEU A 9 7.66 0.06 -17.85
N TRP A 10 7.03 0.48 -16.76
CA TRP A 10 7.72 1.10 -15.63
C TRP A 10 8.27 0.07 -14.63
N ALA A 11 7.70 -1.12 -14.59
CA ALA A 11 8.05 -2.18 -13.65
C ALA A 11 9.55 -2.53 -13.62
N ASP A 12 10.21 -2.59 -14.79
CA ASP A 12 11.63 -2.99 -14.91
C ASP A 12 12.62 -1.97 -14.31
N GLY A 13 12.21 -0.69 -14.15
CA GLY A 13 13.03 0.37 -13.57
C GLY A 13 12.58 0.86 -12.18
N TYR A 14 11.45 0.38 -11.72
CA TYR A 14 10.75 0.90 -10.54
C TYR A 14 11.59 0.81 -9.26
N ASP A 15 12.11 -0.36 -8.93
CA ASP A 15 12.87 -0.57 -7.69
C ASP A 15 14.13 0.30 -7.62
N LYS A 16 14.74 0.64 -8.77
CA LYS A 16 15.92 1.51 -8.82
C LYS A 16 15.55 2.97 -8.54
N SER A 17 14.47 3.48 -9.13
CA SER A 17 14.03 4.87 -8.90
C SER A 17 13.55 5.08 -7.46
N VAL A 18 12.83 4.11 -6.90
CA VAL A 18 12.45 4.09 -5.48
C VAL A 18 13.67 4.13 -4.57
N GLY A 19 14.71 3.31 -4.85
CA GLY A 19 15.95 3.28 -4.08
C GLY A 19 16.67 4.64 -4.05
N LEU A 20 16.80 5.32 -5.17
CA LEU A 20 17.43 6.64 -5.25
C LEU A 20 16.69 7.70 -4.45
N SER A 21 15.36 7.73 -4.49
CA SER A 21 14.54 8.68 -3.73
C SER A 21 14.58 8.41 -2.23
N ASP A 22 14.58 7.14 -1.79
CA ASP A 22 14.71 6.77 -0.38
C ASP A 22 16.07 7.15 0.18
N GLU A 23 17.17 6.88 -0.52
CA GLU A 23 18.53 7.24 -0.12
C GLU A 23 18.72 8.77 0.01
N ALA A 24 18.15 9.54 -0.91
CA ALA A 24 18.17 10.99 -0.86
C ALA A 24 17.24 11.57 0.22
N ASN A 25 16.40 10.76 0.85
CA ASN A 25 15.33 11.15 1.79
C ASN A 25 14.41 12.24 1.23
N THR A 26 14.08 12.10 -0.05
CA THR A 26 13.25 13.05 -0.80
C THR A 26 11.91 12.45 -1.20
N TYR A 27 10.93 13.32 -1.42
CA TYR A 27 9.64 12.95 -1.99
C TYR A 27 9.84 12.29 -3.39
N PRO A 28 9.04 11.28 -3.77
CA PRO A 28 7.93 10.71 -3.00
C PRO A 28 8.32 9.56 -2.03
N PHE A 29 9.47 8.92 -2.22
CA PHE A 29 9.83 7.67 -1.53
C PHE A 29 10.75 7.88 -0.30
N ALA A 30 10.84 9.11 0.24
CA ALA A 30 11.58 9.33 1.49
C ALA A 30 11.05 8.41 2.61
N GLY A 31 11.93 7.59 3.17
CA GLY A 31 11.61 6.64 4.24
C GLY A 31 10.89 5.38 3.75
N TYR A 32 10.94 5.05 2.46
CA TYR A 32 10.33 3.86 1.88
C TYR A 32 10.68 2.59 2.66
N LYS A 33 11.98 2.35 2.90
CA LYS A 33 12.44 1.17 3.67
C LYS A 33 11.92 1.15 5.10
N LYS A 34 11.76 2.33 5.74
CA LYS A 34 11.20 2.42 7.10
C LYS A 34 9.72 2.05 7.11
N VAL A 35 8.96 2.49 6.10
CA VAL A 35 7.54 2.15 5.93
C VAL A 35 7.37 0.65 5.77
N LEU A 36 8.11 0.03 4.83
CA LEU A 36 8.06 -1.42 4.63
C LEU A 36 8.47 -2.19 5.89
N ALA A 37 9.54 -1.76 6.57
CA ALA A 37 10.02 -2.41 7.80
C ALA A 37 8.98 -2.33 8.93
N ALA A 38 8.29 -1.19 9.10
CA ALA A 38 7.25 -1.03 10.11
C ALA A 38 6.05 -1.96 9.86
N ILE A 39 5.61 -2.06 8.61
CA ILE A 39 4.52 -2.98 8.23
C ILE A 39 4.98 -4.44 8.42
N PHE A 40 6.16 -4.80 7.93
CA PHE A 40 6.73 -6.15 8.11
C PHE A 40 6.77 -6.55 9.58
N GLN A 41 7.34 -5.70 10.45
CA GLN A 41 7.42 -5.96 11.89
C GLN A 41 6.05 -6.13 12.54
N THR A 42 5.04 -5.39 12.08
CA THR A 42 3.66 -5.51 12.58
C THR A 42 3.05 -6.84 12.19
N VAL A 43 3.17 -7.25 10.94
CA VAL A 43 2.64 -8.54 10.43
C VAL A 43 3.32 -9.71 11.13
N MET A 44 4.64 -9.64 11.34
CA MET A 44 5.43 -10.70 11.98
C MET A 44 5.10 -10.93 13.47
N GLN A 45 4.24 -10.11 14.08
CA GLN A 45 3.69 -10.38 15.41
C GLN A 45 2.67 -11.54 15.41
N THR A 46 2.16 -11.91 14.24
CA THR A 46 1.20 -13.02 14.06
C THR A 46 1.86 -14.12 13.21
N PRO A 47 2.25 -15.25 13.81
CA PRO A 47 2.82 -16.37 13.06
C PRO A 47 1.83 -16.92 12.02
N ASN A 48 2.33 -17.25 10.84
CA ASN A 48 1.55 -17.80 9.72
C ASN A 48 0.32 -16.94 9.34
N ALA A 49 0.44 -15.63 9.47
CA ALA A 49 -0.65 -14.71 9.16
C ALA A 49 -1.15 -14.86 7.73
N SER A 50 -2.47 -14.73 7.55
CA SER A 50 -3.08 -14.52 6.23
C SER A 50 -3.00 -13.04 5.87
N VAL A 51 -2.35 -12.73 4.75
CA VAL A 51 -2.07 -11.37 4.30
C VAL A 51 -2.62 -11.14 2.90
N LEU A 52 -3.44 -10.10 2.75
CA LEU A 52 -3.87 -9.61 1.44
C LEU A 52 -3.07 -8.34 1.10
N ASP A 53 -2.39 -8.33 -0.05
CA ASP A 53 -1.65 -7.17 -0.56
C ASP A 53 -2.37 -6.51 -1.74
N ILE A 54 -2.68 -5.22 -1.61
CA ILE A 54 -3.38 -4.41 -2.62
C ILE A 54 -2.39 -3.55 -3.39
N GLY A 55 -2.20 -3.89 -4.67
CA GLY A 55 -1.17 -3.25 -5.49
C GLY A 55 0.22 -3.70 -5.08
N PHE A 56 0.45 -5.01 -5.07
CA PHE A 56 1.68 -5.62 -4.56
C PHE A 56 2.93 -5.26 -5.37
N GLY A 57 2.78 -4.73 -6.59
CA GLY A 57 3.89 -4.33 -7.45
C GLY A 57 4.89 -5.46 -7.67
N THR A 58 6.18 -5.17 -7.49
CA THR A 58 7.27 -6.16 -7.57
C THR A 58 7.35 -7.07 -6.33
N ALA A 59 6.37 -7.00 -5.43
CA ALA A 59 6.25 -7.79 -4.20
C ALA A 59 7.45 -7.67 -3.23
N VAL A 60 8.06 -6.48 -3.12
CA VAL A 60 9.25 -6.27 -2.25
C VAL A 60 8.96 -6.60 -0.79
N LEU A 61 7.79 -6.19 -0.27
CA LEU A 61 7.35 -6.52 1.10
C LEU A 61 6.82 -7.94 1.17
N THR A 62 5.93 -8.30 0.26
CA THR A 62 5.10 -9.49 0.34
C THR A 62 5.90 -10.76 0.13
N ALA A 63 6.93 -10.74 -0.73
CA ALA A 63 7.84 -11.87 -0.88
C ALA A 63 8.59 -12.18 0.43
N LYS A 64 8.97 -11.16 1.21
CA LYS A 64 9.61 -11.37 2.51
C LYS A 64 8.64 -11.96 3.55
N LEU A 65 7.36 -11.55 3.52
CA LEU A 65 6.33 -12.13 4.38
C LEU A 65 6.07 -13.60 3.98
N TYR A 66 6.04 -13.90 2.69
CA TYR A 66 5.91 -15.24 2.16
C TYR A 66 7.06 -16.16 2.63
N GLU A 67 8.31 -15.69 2.53
CA GLU A 67 9.51 -16.40 3.03
C GLU A 67 9.45 -16.70 4.53
N GLN A 68 8.70 -15.91 5.31
CA GLN A 68 8.50 -16.13 6.74
C GLN A 68 7.27 -17.00 7.06
N GLY A 69 6.63 -17.59 6.05
CA GLY A 69 5.52 -18.53 6.22
C GLY A 69 4.13 -17.90 6.27
N CYS A 70 3.98 -16.63 5.91
CA CYS A 70 2.65 -16.05 5.75
C CYS A 70 1.93 -16.63 4.53
N THR A 71 0.61 -16.81 4.63
CA THR A 71 -0.23 -17.15 3.48
C THR A 71 -0.57 -15.86 2.73
N ILE A 72 -0.10 -15.75 1.49
CA ILE A 72 -0.22 -14.53 0.71
C ILE A 72 -1.36 -14.61 -0.28
N TYR A 73 -2.17 -13.55 -0.27
CA TYR A 73 -3.16 -13.18 -1.27
C TYR A 73 -2.79 -11.81 -1.83
N GLY A 74 -3.11 -11.55 -3.09
CA GLY A 74 -2.79 -10.25 -3.65
C GLY A 74 -3.56 -9.93 -4.92
N GLN A 75 -3.74 -8.63 -5.15
CA GLN A 75 -4.32 -8.07 -6.36
C GLN A 75 -3.44 -6.95 -6.88
N ASP A 76 -3.07 -7.03 -8.16
CA ASP A 76 -2.38 -5.96 -8.86
C ASP A 76 -2.98 -5.74 -10.25
N PHE A 77 -2.90 -4.53 -10.72
CA PHE A 77 -3.44 -4.10 -11.99
C PHE A 77 -2.56 -4.54 -13.18
N SER A 78 -1.24 -4.62 -12.97
CA SER A 78 -0.25 -4.91 -13.98
C SER A 78 -0.03 -6.42 -14.14
N SER A 79 -0.18 -6.92 -15.37
CA SER A 79 0.16 -8.32 -15.69
C SER A 79 1.64 -8.60 -15.49
N ARG A 80 2.50 -7.61 -15.76
CA ARG A 80 3.94 -7.75 -15.56
C ARG A 80 4.33 -7.87 -14.09
N MET A 81 3.69 -7.08 -13.20
CA MET A 81 3.89 -7.21 -11.75
C MET A 81 3.43 -8.58 -11.25
N LEU A 82 2.30 -9.08 -11.77
CA LEU A 82 1.80 -10.42 -11.45
C LEU A 82 2.81 -11.52 -11.81
N GLU A 83 3.41 -11.47 -13.01
CA GLU A 83 4.45 -12.41 -13.41
C GLU A 83 5.64 -12.39 -12.45
N LEU A 84 6.22 -11.19 -12.18
CA LEU A 84 7.38 -11.02 -11.30
C LEU A 84 7.09 -11.47 -9.85
N ALA A 85 5.89 -11.20 -9.35
CA ALA A 85 5.49 -11.63 -8.01
C ALA A 85 5.26 -13.15 -7.94
N SER A 86 4.67 -13.76 -8.98
CA SER A 86 4.43 -15.20 -9.04
C SER A 86 5.73 -16.01 -9.09
N GLU A 87 6.78 -15.49 -9.76
CA GLU A 87 8.11 -16.10 -9.73
C GLU A 87 8.72 -16.14 -8.31
N LYS A 88 8.47 -15.10 -7.50
CA LYS A 88 8.97 -15.00 -6.13
C LYS A 88 8.13 -15.81 -5.12
N MET A 89 6.85 -15.98 -5.41
CA MET A 89 5.87 -16.56 -4.46
C MET A 89 4.98 -17.58 -5.20
N PRO A 90 5.50 -18.75 -5.59
CA PRO A 90 4.80 -19.71 -6.46
C PRO A 90 3.50 -20.28 -5.85
N ASP A 91 3.36 -20.33 -4.52
CA ASP A 91 2.17 -20.83 -3.83
C ASP A 91 1.21 -19.70 -3.38
N ALA A 92 1.50 -18.45 -3.72
CA ALA A 92 0.65 -17.31 -3.35
C ALA A 92 -0.60 -17.23 -4.27
N HIS A 93 -1.68 -16.72 -3.70
CA HIS A 93 -2.96 -16.51 -4.40
C HIS A 93 -3.01 -15.11 -5.02
N LEU A 94 -2.37 -14.93 -6.17
CA LEU A 94 -2.22 -13.63 -6.83
C LEU A 94 -3.17 -13.51 -8.02
N TYR A 95 -3.80 -12.35 -8.15
CA TYR A 95 -4.80 -12.08 -9.18
C TYR A 95 -4.55 -10.74 -9.86
N GLN A 96 -4.74 -10.71 -11.18
CA GLN A 96 -4.79 -9.44 -11.90
C GLN A 96 -6.15 -8.78 -11.69
N GLY A 97 -6.16 -7.49 -11.31
CA GLY A 97 -7.39 -6.73 -11.14
C GLY A 97 -7.16 -5.28 -10.81
N ASP A 98 -8.07 -4.44 -11.27
CA ASP A 98 -8.10 -3.01 -10.97
C ASP A 98 -8.86 -2.77 -9.65
N PHE A 99 -8.14 -2.46 -8.58
CA PHE A 99 -8.73 -2.21 -7.26
C PHE A 99 -9.62 -0.96 -7.21
N THR A 100 -9.56 -0.08 -8.22
CA THR A 100 -10.54 1.04 -8.33
C THR A 100 -11.95 0.52 -8.54
N GLN A 101 -12.10 -0.71 -9.05
CA GLN A 101 -13.36 -1.44 -9.21
C GLN A 101 -13.69 -2.36 -8.02
N GLY A 102 -12.82 -2.38 -6.99
CA GLY A 102 -12.94 -3.26 -5.82
C GLY A 102 -12.07 -4.51 -5.89
N LEU A 103 -12.30 -5.44 -4.97
CA LEU A 103 -11.62 -6.73 -4.97
C LEU A 103 -12.19 -7.68 -6.04
N VAL A 104 -11.29 -8.40 -6.71
CA VAL A 104 -11.72 -9.55 -7.56
C VAL A 104 -12.42 -10.61 -6.70
N GLU A 105 -13.35 -11.36 -7.32
CA GLU A 105 -14.24 -12.28 -6.62
C GLU A 105 -13.50 -13.29 -5.71
N PRO A 106 -12.37 -13.93 -6.10
CA PRO A 106 -11.68 -14.87 -5.24
C PRO A 106 -11.12 -14.26 -3.93
N LEU A 107 -10.94 -12.95 -3.87
CA LEU A 107 -10.41 -12.23 -2.69
C LEU A 107 -11.49 -11.69 -1.76
N GLN A 108 -12.77 -11.76 -2.13
CA GLN A 108 -13.87 -11.19 -1.34
C GLN A 108 -14.32 -12.13 -0.19
N ASN A 109 -14.16 -13.44 -0.35
CA ASN A 109 -14.67 -14.43 0.60
C ASN A 109 -13.67 -14.82 1.72
N PRO A 110 -12.35 -14.91 1.49
CA PRO A 110 -11.39 -15.17 2.56
C PRO A 110 -11.42 -14.08 3.64
N ARG A 111 -10.88 -14.41 4.82
CA ARG A 111 -10.66 -13.45 5.89
C ARG A 111 -9.17 -13.34 6.14
N TYR A 112 -8.73 -12.11 6.42
CA TYR A 112 -7.32 -11.78 6.51
C TYR A 112 -6.96 -11.27 7.91
N ASP A 113 -5.79 -11.67 8.40
CA ASP A 113 -5.21 -11.12 9.62
C ASP A 113 -4.66 -9.73 9.34
N TYR A 114 -4.09 -9.55 8.15
CA TYR A 114 -3.64 -8.25 7.69
C TYR A 114 -4.05 -8.01 6.23
N ILE A 115 -4.45 -6.77 5.97
CA ILE A 115 -4.56 -6.26 4.60
C ILE A 115 -3.53 -5.15 4.49
N VAL A 116 -2.59 -5.28 3.56
CA VAL A 116 -1.54 -4.30 3.35
C VAL A 116 -1.73 -3.59 2.01
N ALA A 117 -1.33 -2.33 1.95
CA ALA A 117 -1.25 -1.56 0.72
C ALA A 117 -0.04 -0.65 0.83
N THR A 118 0.93 -0.77 -0.07
CA THR A 118 2.15 0.02 -0.02
C THR A 118 2.33 0.81 -1.30
N TYR A 119 2.28 2.14 -1.19
CA TYR A 119 2.44 3.07 -2.32
C TYR A 119 1.53 2.77 -3.51
N SER A 120 0.26 2.44 -3.23
CA SER A 120 -0.72 2.06 -4.24
C SER A 120 -2.05 2.82 -4.15
N LEU A 121 -2.54 3.12 -2.94
CA LEU A 121 -3.89 3.68 -2.77
C LEU A 121 -3.98 5.19 -3.03
N HIS A 122 -2.88 5.89 -3.25
CA HIS A 122 -2.88 7.29 -3.70
C HIS A 122 -3.46 7.48 -5.11
N HIS A 123 -3.68 6.40 -5.86
CA HIS A 123 -4.41 6.44 -7.13
C HIS A 123 -5.93 6.53 -6.97
N LEU A 124 -6.47 6.34 -5.76
CA LEU A 124 -7.88 6.49 -5.44
C LEU A 124 -8.19 7.93 -5.01
N THR A 125 -9.36 8.44 -5.41
CA THR A 125 -9.92 9.67 -4.81
C THR A 125 -10.25 9.43 -3.34
N ASP A 126 -10.37 10.50 -2.54
CA ASP A 126 -10.67 10.36 -1.10
C ASP A 126 -12.00 9.63 -0.86
N THR A 127 -13.01 9.87 -1.68
CA THR A 127 -14.29 9.13 -1.61
C THR A 127 -14.11 7.65 -1.93
N GLN A 128 -13.32 7.31 -2.97
CA GLN A 128 -13.04 5.92 -3.32
C GLN A 128 -12.24 5.22 -2.21
N LYS A 129 -11.28 5.91 -1.56
CA LYS A 129 -10.54 5.37 -0.41
C LYS A 129 -11.49 4.96 0.72
N VAL A 130 -12.43 5.83 1.11
CA VAL A 130 -13.38 5.54 2.19
C VAL A 130 -14.24 4.31 1.85
N VAL A 131 -14.79 4.26 0.64
CA VAL A 131 -15.60 3.10 0.19
C VAL A 131 -14.78 1.82 0.17
N PHE A 132 -13.57 1.87 -0.42
CA PHE A 132 -12.72 0.70 -0.55
C PHE A 132 -12.20 0.19 0.80
N LEU A 133 -11.72 1.09 1.66
CA LEU A 133 -11.27 0.74 3.02
C LEU A 133 -12.39 0.14 3.88
N SER A 134 -13.62 0.63 3.72
CA SER A 134 -14.80 0.05 4.40
C SER A 134 -15.07 -1.38 3.93
N ALA A 135 -14.95 -1.64 2.63
CA ALA A 135 -15.08 -2.98 2.07
C ALA A 135 -13.95 -3.92 2.56
N LEU A 136 -12.69 -3.44 2.55
CA LEU A 136 -11.53 -4.17 3.06
C LEU A 136 -11.66 -4.50 4.55
N ARG A 137 -12.16 -3.56 5.35
CA ARG A 137 -12.43 -3.80 6.78
C ARG A 137 -13.41 -4.97 6.98
N GLY A 138 -14.39 -5.11 6.09
CA GLY A 138 -15.31 -6.25 6.05
C GLY A 138 -14.62 -7.60 5.85
N CYS A 139 -13.45 -7.64 5.21
CA CYS A 139 -12.68 -8.85 4.93
C CYS A 139 -11.67 -9.21 6.04
N LEU A 140 -11.55 -8.42 7.12
CA LEU A 140 -10.64 -8.71 8.22
C LEU A 140 -11.16 -9.81 9.15
N ASN A 141 -10.25 -10.60 9.71
CA ASN A 141 -10.45 -11.40 10.92
C ASN A 141 -10.73 -10.50 12.13
N GLU A 142 -11.19 -11.06 13.25
CA GLU A 142 -11.67 -10.31 14.42
C GLU A 142 -10.62 -9.36 15.02
N ASN A 143 -9.34 -9.74 15.00
CA ASN A 143 -8.23 -8.89 15.44
C ASN A 143 -7.38 -8.36 14.27
N GLY A 144 -7.93 -8.45 13.06
CA GLY A 144 -7.22 -8.07 11.84
C GLY A 144 -7.03 -6.57 11.70
N LYS A 145 -6.06 -6.19 10.88
CA LYS A 145 -5.71 -4.79 10.64
C LYS A 145 -5.48 -4.51 9.16
N ILE A 146 -5.88 -3.32 8.71
CA ILE A 146 -5.43 -2.75 7.45
C ILE A 146 -4.21 -1.87 7.77
N LEU A 147 -3.11 -2.07 7.05
CA LEU A 147 -1.86 -1.32 7.17
C LEU A 147 -1.56 -0.65 5.83
N ILE A 148 -1.65 0.68 5.77
CA ILE A 148 -1.41 1.44 4.55
C ILE A 148 -0.11 2.21 4.74
N GLY A 149 0.92 1.84 3.98
CA GLY A 149 2.18 2.57 3.88
C GLY A 149 2.20 3.41 2.61
N ASP A 150 2.20 4.73 2.74
CA ASP A 150 2.08 5.61 1.57
C ASP A 150 2.70 6.99 1.83
N VAL A 151 2.74 7.82 0.77
CA VAL A 151 2.87 9.26 0.94
C VAL A 151 1.67 9.74 1.74
N ALA A 152 1.90 10.13 2.98
CA ALA A 152 0.85 10.41 3.94
C ALA A 152 1.28 11.44 4.97
N PHE A 153 0.30 12.23 5.44
CA PHE A 153 0.51 13.35 6.33
C PHE A 153 -0.51 13.34 7.47
N GLU A 154 -0.12 13.81 8.65
CA GLU A 154 -1.05 13.98 9.77
C GLU A 154 -2.14 14.98 9.42
N THR A 155 -1.76 16.13 8.83
CA THR A 155 -2.67 17.25 8.54
C THR A 155 -2.53 17.77 7.12
N ARG A 156 -3.59 18.42 6.61
CA ARG A 156 -3.58 19.11 5.31
C ARG A 156 -2.48 20.17 5.23
N GLY A 157 -2.19 20.85 6.34
CA GLY A 157 -1.10 21.81 6.42
C GLY A 157 0.28 21.18 6.20
N ALA A 158 0.50 19.95 6.70
CA ALA A 158 1.75 19.21 6.48
C ALA A 158 1.91 18.80 5.02
N LEU A 159 0.84 18.31 4.37
CA LEU A 159 0.81 18.01 2.94
C LEU A 159 1.18 19.25 2.10
N ASN A 160 0.53 20.40 2.37
CA ASN A 160 0.78 21.63 1.61
C ASN A 160 2.23 22.11 1.73
N ARG A 161 2.85 21.97 2.91
CA ARG A 161 4.29 22.29 3.10
C ARG A 161 5.19 21.34 2.30
N CYS A 162 4.85 20.05 2.24
CA CYS A 162 5.61 19.09 1.44
C CYS A 162 5.48 19.41 -0.05
N ARG A 163 4.26 19.67 -0.55
CA ARG A 163 4.00 20.10 -1.92
C ARG A 163 4.84 21.32 -2.32
N GLN A 164 4.86 22.34 -1.46
CA GLN A 164 5.68 23.53 -1.67
C GLN A 164 7.17 23.22 -1.83
N LYS A 165 7.69 22.31 -0.99
CA LYS A 165 9.10 21.90 -1.05
C LYS A 165 9.42 21.05 -2.27
N ALA A 166 8.52 20.16 -2.66
CA ALA A 166 8.66 19.31 -3.85
C ALA A 166 8.62 20.14 -5.16
N GLY A 167 7.86 21.23 -5.17
CA GLY A 167 7.75 22.13 -6.32
C GLY A 167 7.35 21.39 -7.59
N ALA A 168 8.18 21.48 -8.64
CA ALA A 168 7.93 20.84 -9.92
C ALA A 168 8.01 19.30 -9.91
N HIS A 169 8.50 18.70 -8.81
CA HIS A 169 8.53 17.24 -8.64
C HIS A 169 7.26 16.67 -8.01
N TRP A 170 6.33 17.55 -7.59
CA TRP A 170 5.06 17.11 -7.02
C TRP A 170 4.16 16.50 -8.09
N ASP A 171 3.64 15.30 -7.82
CA ASP A 171 2.66 14.68 -8.71
C ASP A 171 1.25 15.15 -8.35
N ASP A 172 0.61 15.89 -9.24
CA ASP A 172 -0.75 16.41 -9.08
C ASP A 172 -1.83 15.38 -9.47
N ASP A 173 -1.46 14.27 -10.09
CA ASP A 173 -2.37 13.17 -10.44
C ASP A 173 -2.56 12.19 -9.26
N GLU A 174 -1.70 12.25 -8.25
CA GLU A 174 -1.78 11.40 -7.06
C GLU A 174 -2.51 12.10 -5.90
N ILE A 175 -3.37 11.36 -5.20
CA ILE A 175 -4.18 11.88 -4.08
C ILE A 175 -3.66 11.24 -2.78
N TYR A 176 -2.82 11.97 -2.06
CA TYR A 176 -2.16 11.47 -0.85
C TYR A 176 -3.06 11.48 0.37
N PHE A 177 -2.75 10.59 1.32
CA PHE A 177 -3.49 10.48 2.56
C PHE A 177 -3.25 11.66 3.50
N VAL A 178 -4.34 12.17 4.08
CA VAL A 178 -4.32 13.10 5.20
C VAL A 178 -5.08 12.46 6.37
N ALA A 179 -4.34 12.05 7.41
CA ALA A 179 -4.87 11.24 8.50
C ALA A 179 -6.05 11.90 9.21
N GLU A 180 -5.99 13.21 9.51
CA GLU A 180 -7.09 13.95 10.14
C GLU A 180 -8.39 13.95 9.32
N GLU A 181 -8.29 13.79 7.99
CA GLU A 181 -9.45 13.74 7.10
C GLU A 181 -10.05 12.33 7.05
N ILE A 182 -9.23 11.30 6.94
CA ILE A 182 -9.67 9.89 6.95
C ILE A 182 -10.24 9.49 8.32
N LYS A 183 -9.75 10.05 9.41
CA LYS A 183 -10.30 9.85 10.77
C LYS A 183 -11.77 10.22 10.93
N LYS A 184 -12.33 11.02 10.02
CA LYS A 184 -13.77 11.35 10.03
C LYS A 184 -14.64 10.11 9.75
N ASP A 185 -14.15 9.21 8.88
CA ASP A 185 -14.84 7.99 8.49
C ASP A 185 -14.32 6.77 9.27
N PHE A 186 -13.06 6.82 9.74
CA PHE A 186 -12.40 5.79 10.55
C PHE A 186 -11.83 6.40 11.84
N PRO A 187 -12.67 6.66 12.88
CA PRO A 187 -12.25 7.36 14.10
C PRO A 187 -11.14 6.63 14.88
N ASP A 188 -11.05 5.31 14.73
CA ASP A 188 -10.05 4.43 15.35
C ASP A 188 -8.72 4.36 14.58
N LEU A 189 -8.61 5.07 13.44
CA LEU A 189 -7.39 5.11 12.65
C LEU A 189 -6.22 5.67 13.47
N LEU A 190 -5.13 4.90 13.47
CA LEU A 190 -3.84 5.36 13.99
C LEU A 190 -2.93 5.75 12.81
N PHE A 191 -2.19 6.83 12.99
CA PHE A 191 -1.19 7.28 12.01
C PHE A 191 0.18 7.39 12.65
N THR A 192 1.19 6.85 12.00
CA THR A 192 2.59 6.94 12.41
C THR A 192 3.41 7.55 11.28
N GLN A 193 3.91 8.78 11.50
CA GLN A 193 4.82 9.44 10.56
C GLN A 193 6.20 8.78 10.62
N LEU A 194 6.77 8.38 9.50
CA LEU A 194 8.08 7.70 9.41
C LEU A 194 9.13 8.49 8.64
N SER A 195 8.69 9.46 7.84
CA SER A 195 9.54 10.39 7.11
C SER A 195 8.83 11.73 6.92
N PRO A 196 9.48 12.75 6.33
CA PRO A 196 8.82 14.03 6.06
C PRO A 196 7.56 13.95 5.18
N CYS A 197 7.41 12.90 4.38
CA CYS A 197 6.28 12.76 3.46
C CYS A 197 5.64 11.35 3.44
N ALA A 198 6.08 10.41 4.27
CA ALA A 198 5.51 9.08 4.30
C ALA A 198 5.23 8.59 5.73
N GLY A 199 4.24 7.73 5.86
CA GLY A 199 3.83 7.13 7.12
C GLY A 199 2.98 5.88 6.93
N VAL A 200 2.56 5.31 8.05
CA VAL A 200 1.66 4.15 8.09
C VAL A 200 0.35 4.53 8.75
N LEU A 201 -0.75 4.30 8.05
CA LEU A 201 -2.10 4.34 8.60
C LEU A 201 -2.49 2.92 9.00
N THR A 202 -3.07 2.77 10.18
CA THR A 202 -3.55 1.49 10.71
C THR A 202 -5.03 1.61 11.05
N ILE A 203 -5.86 0.72 10.49
CA ILE A 203 -7.29 0.61 10.77
C ILE A 203 -7.55 -0.80 11.31
N SER A 204 -8.16 -0.91 12.47
CA SER A 204 -8.56 -2.19 13.07
C SER A 204 -9.95 -2.64 12.60
N LYS A 205 -10.25 -3.92 12.80
CA LYS A 205 -11.57 -4.52 12.50
C LYS A 205 -12.71 -3.78 13.15
#